data_eb5cfe8f9fda1d403619e4aad63c60f4
#
_entry.id   eb5cfe8f9fda1d403619e4aad63c60f4
#
_cell.length_a   1.000
_cell.length_b   1.000
_cell.length_c   1.000
_cell.angle_alpha   90.00
_cell.angle_beta   90.00
_cell.angle_gamma   90.00
#
_symmetry.space_group_name_H-M   'P 1'
#
loop_
_entity.id
_entity.type
_entity.pdbx_description
1 polymer ?
#
loop_
_entity_poly.entity_id
_entity_poly.type
_entity_poly.pdbx_seq_one_letter_code
_entity_poly.pdbx_strand_id
1 'polypeptide(L)'
;MRLNRFIAHNSKYSRREADTLIEEGKVTINRQVVSDFSYQVQKGDRVFVKGREIKPKAKHELTMIVYNKPKGALVTKRDDRGRTTIYHLLPGKFRHFTPVGRLDYASEGLLLLTDNVEVATLLMESKLPRVYNIKIDKMLTEEMEQAMQNGLVLEDATAGAHAMSKERSMEFAPFLGYSVRGVTGKYTKLRVSIAEGKNRELRRFFAHFGANVVDLKRVAYGFIELNNLPENKTRYLSQKEYDALHKFIKQEEKNGKHKRV
;
A
#
# COMPACT_ATOMS: atom_id res chain seq x y z
N MET A 1 -3.04 -5.74 -21.39
CA MET A 1 -2.11 -5.14 -20.35
C MET A 1 -1.16 -4.20 -21.05
N ARG A 2 -0.92 -2.96 -20.53
CA ARG A 2 0.04 -2.00 -21.15
C ARG A 2 1.44 -2.60 -21.25
N LEU A 3 2.15 -2.30 -22.34
CA LEU A 3 3.46 -2.88 -22.67
C LEU A 3 4.50 -2.68 -21.57
N ASN A 4 4.65 -1.48 -21.02
CA ASN A 4 5.57 -1.21 -19.91
C ASN A 4 5.26 -2.04 -18.67
N ARG A 5 3.94 -2.25 -18.37
CA ARG A 5 3.50 -3.10 -17.26
C ARG A 5 3.82 -4.57 -17.54
N PHE A 6 3.64 -5.03 -18.77
CA PHE A 6 3.97 -6.40 -19.18
C PHE A 6 5.46 -6.68 -19.02
N ILE A 7 6.32 -5.78 -19.51
CA ILE A 7 7.78 -5.90 -19.38
C ILE A 7 8.18 -5.92 -17.91
N ALA A 8 7.70 -4.97 -17.12
CA ALA A 8 8.04 -4.89 -15.70
C ALA A 8 7.57 -6.10 -14.88
N HIS A 9 6.42 -6.67 -15.24
CA HIS A 9 5.88 -7.85 -14.55
C HIS A 9 6.67 -9.13 -14.87
N ASN A 10 7.11 -9.26 -16.11
CA ASN A 10 7.68 -10.51 -16.62
C ASN A 10 9.22 -10.50 -16.74
N SER A 11 9.88 -9.41 -16.32
CA SER A 11 11.32 -9.26 -16.42
C SER A 11 11.93 -8.60 -15.17
N LYS A 12 13.22 -8.25 -15.24
CA LYS A 12 13.94 -7.51 -14.18
C LYS A 12 13.76 -5.99 -14.25
N TYR A 13 13.18 -5.47 -15.32
CA TYR A 13 13.04 -4.03 -15.53
C TYR A 13 11.89 -3.44 -14.70
N SER A 14 12.08 -2.24 -14.17
CA SER A 14 11.00 -1.44 -13.62
C SER A 14 10.11 -0.86 -14.73
N ARG A 15 8.93 -0.31 -14.40
CA ARG A 15 8.07 0.36 -15.40
C ARG A 15 8.78 1.55 -16.06
N ARG A 16 9.51 2.36 -15.29
CA ARG A 16 10.26 3.51 -15.82
C ARG A 16 11.39 3.07 -16.75
N GLU A 17 12.12 2.03 -16.39
CA GLU A 17 13.13 1.45 -17.28
C GLU A 17 12.49 0.85 -18.54
N ALA A 18 11.33 0.23 -18.42
CA ALA A 18 10.58 -0.26 -19.58
C ALA A 18 10.12 0.90 -20.49
N ASP A 19 9.66 2.02 -19.92
CA ASP A 19 9.30 3.23 -20.68
C ASP A 19 10.53 3.75 -21.45
N THR A 20 11.67 3.91 -20.80
CA THR A 20 12.93 4.30 -21.45
C THR A 20 13.32 3.34 -22.59
N LEU A 21 13.20 2.03 -22.37
CA LEU A 21 13.52 1.03 -23.40
C LEU A 21 12.56 1.06 -24.59
N ILE A 22 11.29 1.40 -24.38
CA ILE A 22 10.30 1.58 -25.46
C ILE A 22 10.67 2.84 -26.26
N GLU A 23 10.96 3.95 -25.57
CA GLU A 23 11.36 5.23 -26.17
C GLU A 23 12.64 5.09 -27.01
N GLU A 24 13.61 4.34 -26.54
CA GLU A 24 14.86 4.05 -27.23
C GLU A 24 14.72 3.04 -28.40
N GLY A 25 13.49 2.57 -28.71
CA GLY A 25 13.27 1.59 -29.77
C GLY A 25 13.84 0.20 -29.50
N LYS A 26 14.16 -0.12 -28.23
CA LYS A 26 14.77 -1.40 -27.83
C LYS A 26 13.74 -2.48 -27.52
N VAL A 27 12.46 -2.20 -27.78
CA VAL A 27 11.34 -3.13 -27.58
C VAL A 27 10.72 -3.46 -28.93
N THR A 28 10.54 -4.75 -29.19
CA THR A 28 9.83 -5.22 -30.37
C THR A 28 8.67 -6.14 -29.96
N ILE A 29 7.57 -6.09 -30.73
CA ILE A 29 6.47 -7.02 -30.64
C ILE A 29 6.30 -7.65 -32.02
N ASN A 30 6.29 -8.98 -32.05
CA ASN A 30 6.17 -9.73 -33.31
C ASN A 30 7.20 -9.28 -34.37
N ARG A 31 8.44 -8.94 -33.92
CA ARG A 31 9.57 -8.44 -34.72
C ARG A 31 9.46 -7.00 -35.22
N GLN A 32 8.39 -6.26 -34.85
CA GLN A 32 8.24 -4.83 -35.18
C GLN A 32 8.60 -3.99 -33.97
N VAL A 33 9.37 -2.91 -34.19
CA VAL A 33 9.70 -1.94 -33.12
C VAL A 33 8.42 -1.21 -32.70
N VAL A 34 8.21 -1.12 -31.40
CA VAL A 34 7.06 -0.40 -30.82
C VAL A 34 7.59 0.73 -29.96
N SER A 35 7.17 1.95 -30.27
CA SER A 35 7.43 3.18 -29.50
C SER A 35 6.19 3.73 -28.80
N ASP A 36 5.03 3.12 -29.01
CA ASP A 36 3.77 3.51 -28.37
C ASP A 36 3.69 2.96 -26.94
N PHE A 37 3.76 3.87 -25.97
CA PHE A 37 3.59 3.55 -24.53
C PHE A 37 2.20 3.04 -24.17
N SER A 38 1.19 3.35 -25.00
CA SER A 38 -0.21 2.95 -24.77
C SER A 38 -0.50 1.54 -25.25
N TYR A 39 0.40 0.95 -26.05
CA TYR A 39 0.21 -0.39 -26.63
C TYR A 39 -0.24 -1.40 -25.60
N GLN A 40 -1.32 -2.11 -25.91
CA GLN A 40 -1.89 -3.18 -25.08
C GLN A 40 -1.43 -4.53 -25.61
N VAL A 41 -0.53 -5.21 -24.87
CA VAL A 41 -0.09 -6.57 -25.23
C VAL A 41 -1.29 -7.51 -25.27
N GLN A 42 -1.48 -8.15 -26.42
CA GLN A 42 -2.56 -9.08 -26.71
C GLN A 42 -2.14 -10.53 -26.45
N LYS A 43 -3.12 -11.44 -26.41
CA LYS A 43 -2.85 -12.87 -26.34
C LYS A 43 -2.20 -13.33 -27.65
N GLY A 44 -1.02 -13.91 -27.56
CA GLY A 44 -0.24 -14.35 -28.72
C GLY A 44 0.89 -13.41 -29.12
N ASP A 45 0.93 -12.19 -28.58
CA ASP A 45 2.06 -11.28 -28.83
C ASP A 45 3.36 -11.83 -28.24
N ARG A 46 4.41 -11.76 -29.02
CA ARG A 46 5.78 -12.08 -28.62
C ARG A 46 6.54 -10.79 -28.41
N VAL A 47 6.80 -10.46 -27.14
CA VAL A 47 7.50 -9.25 -26.72
C VAL A 47 8.98 -9.53 -26.54
N PHE A 48 9.83 -8.71 -27.15
CA PHE A 48 11.29 -8.78 -26.99
C PHE A 48 11.83 -7.46 -26.45
N VAL A 49 12.81 -7.54 -25.56
CA VAL A 49 13.56 -6.39 -25.05
C VAL A 49 15.04 -6.63 -25.30
N LYS A 50 15.69 -5.73 -26.01
CA LYS A 50 17.10 -5.89 -26.45
C LYS A 50 17.36 -7.27 -27.08
N GLY A 51 16.46 -7.72 -27.94
CA GLY A 51 16.54 -8.99 -28.65
C GLY A 51 16.23 -10.23 -27.82
N ARG A 52 15.93 -10.11 -26.51
CA ARG A 52 15.55 -11.23 -25.64
C ARG A 52 14.05 -11.28 -25.45
N GLU A 53 13.46 -12.44 -25.68
CA GLU A 53 12.01 -12.68 -25.49
C GLU A 53 11.65 -12.56 -24.01
N ILE A 54 10.62 -11.77 -23.73
CA ILE A 54 9.98 -11.67 -22.41
C ILE A 54 8.76 -12.57 -22.40
N LYS A 55 8.90 -13.74 -21.82
CA LYS A 55 7.80 -14.70 -21.67
C LYS A 55 6.94 -14.36 -20.46
N PRO A 56 5.61 -14.52 -20.54
CA PRO A 56 4.76 -14.44 -19.35
C PRO A 56 5.29 -15.38 -18.27
N LYS A 57 5.43 -14.87 -17.06
CA LYS A 57 5.73 -15.73 -15.91
C LYS A 57 4.60 -16.74 -15.73
N ALA A 58 4.95 -17.99 -15.49
CA ALA A 58 3.97 -19.00 -15.09
C ALA A 58 3.15 -18.47 -13.91
N LYS A 59 1.86 -18.78 -13.86
CA LYS A 59 1.03 -18.48 -12.67
C LYS A 59 1.63 -19.25 -11.50
N HIS A 60 2.38 -18.54 -10.66
CA HIS A 60 2.78 -19.08 -9.37
C HIS A 60 1.57 -19.01 -8.42
N GLU A 61 1.50 -19.96 -7.50
CA GLU A 61 0.59 -19.83 -6.37
C GLU A 61 0.86 -18.51 -5.66
N LEU A 62 -0.20 -17.78 -5.39
CA LEU A 62 -0.12 -16.47 -4.72
C LEU A 62 0.55 -16.64 -3.35
N THR A 63 1.68 -15.98 -3.17
CA THR A 63 2.32 -15.90 -1.87
C THR A 63 2.15 -14.53 -1.26
N MET A 64 1.70 -14.48 -0.01
CA MET A 64 1.57 -13.25 0.75
C MET A 64 2.12 -13.45 2.15
N ILE A 65 2.76 -12.40 2.67
CA ILE A 65 3.29 -12.36 4.03
C ILE A 65 2.77 -11.14 4.79
N VAL A 66 2.67 -11.30 6.08
CA VAL A 66 2.56 -10.21 7.05
C VAL A 66 3.97 -9.88 7.53
N TYR A 67 4.31 -8.61 7.51
CA TYR A 67 5.54 -8.09 8.09
C TYR A 67 5.19 -7.08 9.17
N ASN A 68 5.72 -7.27 10.38
CA ASN A 68 5.63 -6.26 11.44
C ASN A 68 6.74 -5.24 11.22
N LYS A 69 6.44 -4.21 10.42
CA LYS A 69 7.38 -3.16 10.07
C LYS A 69 7.80 -2.36 11.30
N PRO A 70 9.09 -2.19 11.58
CA PRO A 70 9.58 -1.31 12.63
C PRO A 70 9.44 0.18 12.23
N LYS A 71 9.47 1.08 13.20
CA LYS A 71 9.76 2.50 12.95
C LYS A 71 11.16 2.65 12.32
N GLY A 72 11.41 3.75 11.63
CA GLY A 72 12.73 4.03 11.06
C GLY A 72 13.07 3.27 9.79
N ALA A 73 12.10 2.62 9.14
CA ALA A 73 12.29 1.97 7.85
C ALA A 73 11.32 2.51 6.80
N LEU A 74 11.85 2.87 5.63
CA LEU A 74 11.06 3.35 4.48
C LEU A 74 10.47 2.17 3.69
N VAL A 75 9.25 2.33 3.19
CA VAL A 75 8.61 1.36 2.29
C VAL A 75 8.93 1.77 0.84
N THR A 76 10.15 1.54 0.43
CA THR A 76 10.65 1.78 -0.94
C THR A 76 11.79 0.83 -1.27
N LYS A 77 11.95 0.48 -2.55
CA LYS A 77 13.09 -0.33 -3.02
C LYS A 77 14.38 0.49 -3.14
N ARG A 78 14.26 1.80 -3.30
CA ARG A 78 15.40 2.71 -3.46
C ARG A 78 15.16 3.98 -2.65
N ASP A 79 16.20 4.43 -1.97
CA ASP A 79 16.24 5.71 -1.27
C ASP A 79 17.56 6.42 -1.60
N ASP A 80 17.46 7.59 -2.22
CA ASP A 80 18.62 8.35 -2.69
C ASP A 80 19.38 9.06 -1.54
N ARG A 81 18.81 9.03 -0.32
CA ARG A 81 19.41 9.60 0.89
C ARG A 81 20.07 8.56 1.80
N GLY A 82 20.15 7.31 1.37
CA GLY A 82 20.79 6.22 2.13
C GLY A 82 20.08 5.78 3.41
N ARG A 83 18.81 6.14 3.58
CA ARG A 83 18.03 5.72 4.77
C ARG A 83 17.67 4.24 4.69
N THR A 84 17.52 3.61 5.84
CA THR A 84 17.08 2.21 5.93
C THR A 84 15.72 2.02 5.26
N THR A 85 15.62 1.03 4.39
CA THR A 85 14.35 0.58 3.78
C THR A 85 13.94 -0.76 4.34
N ILE A 86 12.66 -1.14 4.17
CA ILE A 86 12.19 -2.48 4.55
C ILE A 86 12.96 -3.58 3.84
N TYR A 87 13.49 -3.33 2.64
CA TYR A 87 14.23 -4.32 1.85
C TYR A 87 15.64 -4.61 2.37
N HIS A 88 16.21 -3.71 3.18
CA HIS A 88 17.43 -3.99 3.94
C HIS A 88 17.17 -4.96 5.10
N LEU A 89 15.96 -4.89 5.69
CA LEU A 89 15.57 -5.63 6.88
C LEU A 89 14.89 -6.97 6.57
N LEU A 90 14.20 -7.06 5.44
CA LEU A 90 13.48 -8.26 5.02
C LEU A 90 14.43 -9.42 4.71
N PRO A 91 14.07 -10.66 5.08
CA PRO A 91 14.76 -11.85 4.61
C PRO A 91 14.93 -11.86 3.09
N GLY A 92 16.08 -12.32 2.60
CA GLY A 92 16.45 -12.28 1.17
C GLY A 92 15.36 -12.84 0.24
N LYS A 93 14.70 -13.93 0.65
CA LYS A 93 13.62 -14.57 -0.11
C LYS A 93 12.39 -13.68 -0.35
N PHE A 94 12.19 -12.61 0.43
CA PHE A 94 11.05 -11.69 0.30
C PHE A 94 11.41 -10.33 -0.31
N ARG A 95 12.68 -10.07 -0.61
CA ARG A 95 13.11 -8.78 -1.17
C ARG A 95 12.52 -8.44 -2.54
N HIS A 96 12.01 -9.43 -3.25
CA HIS A 96 11.30 -9.21 -4.53
C HIS A 96 9.82 -8.91 -4.35
N PHE A 97 9.24 -9.13 -3.17
CA PHE A 97 7.82 -8.90 -2.90
C PHE A 97 7.44 -7.42 -3.02
N THR A 98 6.20 -7.18 -3.41
CA THR A 98 5.58 -5.87 -3.54
C THR A 98 4.75 -5.58 -2.29
N PRO A 99 4.92 -4.43 -1.63
CA PRO A 99 4.10 -4.07 -0.48
C PRO A 99 2.70 -3.64 -0.92
N VAL A 100 1.70 -3.98 -0.11
CA VAL A 100 0.32 -3.50 -0.23
C VAL A 100 0.23 -2.15 0.46
N GLY A 101 0.43 -1.10 -0.31
CA GLY A 101 0.50 0.26 0.20
C GLY A 101 1.79 0.54 0.97
N ARG A 102 1.76 1.57 1.79
CA ARG A 102 2.92 2.02 2.55
C ARG A 102 2.52 2.32 4.00
N LEU A 103 3.50 2.24 4.87
CA LEU A 103 3.52 2.87 6.19
C LEU A 103 4.64 3.91 6.19
N ASP A 104 4.40 5.06 6.82
CA ASP A 104 5.40 6.11 6.94
C ASP A 104 6.65 5.63 7.69
N TYR A 105 7.74 6.39 7.59
CA TYR A 105 8.99 6.16 8.30
C TYR A 105 8.79 6.02 9.82
N ALA A 106 8.00 6.93 10.41
CA ALA A 106 7.69 6.95 11.84
C ALA A 106 6.47 6.08 12.23
N SER A 107 5.95 5.26 11.31
CA SER A 107 4.82 4.37 11.56
C SER A 107 5.27 2.92 11.57
N GLU A 108 4.61 2.08 12.35
CA GLU A 108 4.95 0.68 12.54
C GLU A 108 3.76 -0.27 12.34
N GLY A 109 4.03 -1.56 12.41
CA GLY A 109 3.02 -2.61 12.46
C GLY A 109 2.80 -3.32 11.14
N LEU A 110 1.58 -3.79 10.93
CA LEU A 110 1.20 -4.68 9.86
C LEU A 110 1.42 -4.06 8.48
N LEU A 111 2.34 -4.62 7.73
CA LEU A 111 2.54 -4.37 6.31
C LEU A 111 2.40 -5.69 5.55
N LEU A 112 1.49 -5.75 4.60
CA LEU A 112 1.35 -6.90 3.72
C LEU A 112 2.33 -6.77 2.55
N LEU A 113 2.96 -7.88 2.17
CA LEU A 113 3.78 -7.96 0.97
C LEU A 113 3.42 -9.23 0.19
N THR A 114 3.44 -9.15 -1.13
CA THR A 114 3.09 -10.27 -2.01
C THR A 114 3.98 -10.32 -3.26
N ASP A 115 4.13 -11.48 -3.83
CA ASP A 115 4.75 -11.71 -5.14
C ASP A 115 3.83 -11.36 -6.33
N ASN A 116 2.54 -11.10 -6.05
CA ASN A 116 1.54 -10.77 -7.06
C ASN A 116 1.16 -9.28 -7.01
N VAL A 117 1.62 -8.52 -8.00
CA VAL A 117 1.37 -7.06 -8.10
C VAL A 117 -0.10 -6.72 -8.33
N GLU A 118 -0.86 -7.61 -9.00
CA GLU A 118 -2.28 -7.36 -9.26
C GLU A 118 -3.09 -7.46 -7.98
N VAL A 119 -2.78 -8.48 -7.15
CA VAL A 119 -3.38 -8.62 -5.81
C VAL A 119 -2.97 -7.47 -4.89
N ALA A 120 -1.70 -7.02 -4.95
CA ALA A 120 -1.28 -5.85 -4.19
C ALA A 120 -2.08 -4.60 -4.57
N THR A 121 -2.29 -4.36 -5.86
CA THR A 121 -3.08 -3.23 -6.39
C THR A 121 -4.54 -3.33 -5.95
N LEU A 122 -5.15 -4.51 -6.13
CA LEU A 122 -6.54 -4.76 -5.73
C LEU A 122 -6.78 -4.46 -4.25
N LEU A 123 -5.89 -4.92 -3.38
CA LEU A 123 -5.98 -4.65 -1.95
C LEU A 123 -5.78 -3.16 -1.63
N MET A 124 -4.84 -2.47 -2.29
CA MET A 124 -4.63 -1.03 -2.07
C MET A 124 -5.85 -0.19 -2.44
N GLU A 125 -6.52 -0.53 -3.54
CA GLU A 125 -7.71 0.17 -4.05
C GLU A 125 -8.99 -0.22 -3.31
N SER A 126 -8.93 -1.27 -2.49
CA SER A 126 -10.09 -1.76 -1.73
C SER A 126 -10.45 -0.83 -0.57
N LYS A 127 -11.72 -0.90 -0.16
CA LYS A 127 -12.24 -0.27 1.06
C LYS A 127 -12.13 -1.18 2.29
N LEU A 128 -11.24 -2.17 2.26
CA LEU A 128 -11.01 -3.04 3.42
C LEU A 128 -10.57 -2.21 4.63
N PRO A 129 -11.12 -2.47 5.82
CA PRO A 129 -10.79 -1.74 7.04
C PRO A 129 -9.29 -1.78 7.34
N ARG A 130 -8.72 -0.65 7.72
CA ARG A 130 -7.37 -0.54 8.25
C ARG A 130 -7.46 -0.11 9.69
N VAL A 131 -7.01 -0.98 10.60
CA VAL A 131 -7.12 -0.74 12.04
C VAL A 131 -5.78 -0.33 12.61
N TYR A 132 -5.79 0.75 13.37
CA TYR A 132 -4.60 1.32 13.99
C TYR A 132 -4.76 1.49 15.48
N ASN A 133 -3.71 1.20 16.23
CA ASN A 133 -3.51 1.72 17.58
C ASN A 133 -2.69 3.01 17.44
N ILE A 134 -3.21 4.11 17.96
CA ILE A 134 -2.56 5.41 17.91
C ILE A 134 -2.44 6.02 19.30
N LYS A 135 -1.46 6.90 19.48
CA LYS A 135 -1.33 7.76 20.65
C LYS A 135 -1.22 9.19 20.16
N ILE A 136 -2.09 10.06 20.68
CA ILE A 136 -2.05 11.50 20.42
C ILE A 136 -1.59 12.25 21.67
N ASP A 137 -0.98 13.42 21.50
CA ASP A 137 -0.44 14.25 22.59
C ASP A 137 -1.47 15.27 23.12
N LYS A 138 -2.75 14.95 22.97
CA LYS A 138 -3.87 15.78 23.41
C LYS A 138 -5.00 14.90 23.97
N MET A 139 -5.81 15.46 24.85
CA MET A 139 -7.07 14.85 25.24
C MET A 139 -8.02 14.80 24.03
N LEU A 140 -8.81 13.72 23.92
CA LEU A 140 -9.84 13.65 22.91
C LEU A 140 -10.91 14.70 23.20
N THR A 141 -11.31 15.47 22.18
CA THR A 141 -12.34 16.50 22.28
C THR A 141 -13.61 16.05 21.55
N GLU A 142 -14.73 16.63 21.92
CA GLU A 142 -16.02 16.36 21.26
C GLU A 142 -15.97 16.67 19.75
N GLU A 143 -15.28 17.74 19.37
CA GLU A 143 -15.06 18.11 17.96
C GLU A 143 -14.31 17.02 17.18
N MET A 144 -13.28 16.41 17.79
CA MET A 144 -12.55 15.28 17.19
C MET A 144 -13.49 14.07 17.02
N GLU A 145 -14.33 13.80 18.03
CA GLU A 145 -15.26 12.68 17.98
C GLU A 145 -16.33 12.88 16.91
N GLN A 146 -16.91 14.07 16.84
CA GLN A 146 -17.86 14.44 15.79
C GLN A 146 -17.25 14.31 14.39
N ALA A 147 -16.00 14.79 14.21
CA ALA A 147 -15.31 14.65 12.95
C ALA A 147 -14.99 13.18 12.59
N MET A 148 -14.63 12.35 13.56
CA MET A 148 -14.45 10.91 13.33
C MET A 148 -15.77 10.22 12.93
N GLN A 149 -16.91 10.66 13.48
CA GLN A 149 -18.22 10.07 13.20
C GLN A 149 -18.81 10.54 11.86
N ASN A 150 -18.63 11.81 11.52
CA ASN A 150 -19.30 12.44 10.38
C ASN A 150 -18.40 12.63 9.15
N GLY A 151 -17.09 12.46 9.32
CA GLY A 151 -16.10 12.85 8.34
C GLY A 151 -15.71 14.33 8.46
N LEU A 152 -14.76 14.76 7.66
CA LEU A 152 -14.20 16.11 7.70
C LEU A 152 -13.67 16.49 6.32
N VAL A 153 -13.96 17.70 5.86
CA VAL A 153 -13.38 18.27 4.65
C VAL A 153 -12.48 19.44 5.05
N LEU A 154 -11.22 19.37 4.67
CA LEU A 154 -10.23 20.42 4.89
C LEU A 154 -9.74 20.99 3.57
N GLU A 155 -9.90 22.29 3.37
CA GLU A 155 -9.28 23.01 2.26
C GLU A 155 -7.77 23.16 2.47
N ASP A 156 -7.33 23.28 3.72
CA ASP A 156 -5.92 23.22 4.13
C ASP A 156 -5.68 22.05 5.09
N ALA A 157 -5.14 20.96 4.56
CA ALA A 157 -4.71 19.77 5.27
C ALA A 157 -3.18 19.63 5.31
N THR A 158 -2.45 20.76 5.29
CA THR A 158 -0.98 20.76 5.31
C THR A 158 -0.42 20.43 6.68
N ALA A 159 -1.14 20.73 7.76
CA ALA A 159 -0.81 20.28 9.10
C ALA A 159 -0.69 18.74 9.15
N GLY A 160 0.40 18.21 9.72
CA GLY A 160 0.69 16.78 9.76
C GLY A 160 1.10 16.15 8.43
N ALA A 161 1.11 16.92 7.33
CA ALA A 161 1.60 16.47 6.03
C ALA A 161 3.13 16.25 6.04
N HIS A 162 3.63 15.60 4.99
CA HIS A 162 5.06 15.60 4.72
C HIS A 162 5.45 16.92 4.06
N ALA A 163 6.62 17.49 4.39
CA ALA A 163 7.09 18.77 3.85
C ALA A 163 7.07 18.86 2.31
N MET A 164 7.23 17.71 1.62
CA MET A 164 7.19 17.62 0.15
C MET A 164 5.80 17.24 -0.39
N SER A 165 4.75 17.26 0.44
CA SER A 165 3.40 16.94 -0.04
C SER A 165 2.86 18.04 -0.92
N LYS A 166 2.32 17.67 -2.08
CA LYS A 166 1.62 18.58 -3.00
C LYS A 166 0.12 18.70 -2.69
N GLU A 167 -0.42 17.75 -1.94
CA GLU A 167 -1.82 17.73 -1.54
C GLU A 167 -2.04 18.74 -0.42
N ARG A 168 -2.84 19.77 -0.68
CA ARG A 168 -3.20 20.82 0.29
C ARG A 168 -4.55 20.56 0.91
N SER A 169 -5.54 20.15 0.15
CA SER A 169 -6.87 19.80 0.63
C SER A 169 -7.03 18.30 0.85
N MET A 170 -7.89 17.90 1.76
CA MET A 170 -8.21 16.49 2.00
C MET A 170 -9.63 16.35 2.56
N GLU A 171 -10.35 15.39 1.99
CA GLU A 171 -11.60 14.90 2.53
C GLU A 171 -11.33 13.64 3.33
N PHE A 172 -11.82 13.56 4.55
CA PHE A 172 -11.75 12.42 5.45
C PHE A 172 -13.13 11.79 5.52
N ALA A 173 -13.25 10.55 5.09
CA ALA A 173 -14.48 9.79 5.29
C ALA A 173 -14.72 9.54 6.79
N PRO A 174 -15.97 9.33 7.22
CA PRO A 174 -16.25 8.86 8.56
C PRO A 174 -15.42 7.63 8.92
N PHE A 175 -14.91 7.59 10.14
CA PHE A 175 -14.19 6.41 10.61
C PHE A 175 -15.18 5.24 10.71
N LEU A 176 -14.73 4.05 10.39
CA LEU A 176 -15.53 2.84 10.55
C LEU A 176 -15.79 2.50 12.03
N GLY A 177 -14.97 3.08 12.92
CA GLY A 177 -15.11 2.97 14.34
C GLY A 177 -13.88 3.46 15.08
N TYR A 178 -14.07 3.84 16.35
CA TYR A 178 -12.97 4.18 17.24
C TYR A 178 -13.29 3.76 18.67
N SER A 179 -12.27 3.61 19.49
CA SER A 179 -12.39 3.40 20.94
C SER A 179 -11.21 3.99 21.69
N VAL A 180 -11.48 4.62 22.83
CA VAL A 180 -10.45 5.08 23.76
C VAL A 180 -9.92 3.87 24.51
N ARG A 181 -8.59 3.69 24.50
CA ARG A 181 -7.88 2.59 25.17
C ARG A 181 -7.21 3.01 26.48
N GLY A 182 -7.09 4.30 26.69
CA GLY A 182 -6.55 4.87 27.91
C GLY A 182 -6.13 6.32 27.73
N VAL A 183 -6.09 7.02 28.86
CA VAL A 183 -5.62 8.41 28.96
C VAL A 183 -4.52 8.45 30.02
N THR A 184 -3.42 9.14 29.72
CA THR A 184 -2.29 9.29 30.66
C THR A 184 -1.73 10.70 30.53
N GLY A 185 -1.99 11.56 31.52
CA GLY A 185 -1.71 12.98 31.44
C GLY A 185 -2.44 13.60 30.24
N LYS A 186 -1.71 14.30 29.38
CA LYS A 186 -2.27 14.87 28.14
C LYS A 186 -2.44 13.87 26.98
N TYR A 187 -1.93 12.64 27.12
CA TYR A 187 -1.93 11.68 26.03
C TYR A 187 -3.19 10.82 26.02
N THR A 188 -3.78 10.65 24.84
CA THR A 188 -4.88 9.70 24.61
C THR A 188 -4.42 8.56 23.71
N LYS A 189 -4.70 7.33 24.11
CA LYS A 189 -4.51 6.12 23.31
C LYS A 189 -5.84 5.73 22.70
N LEU A 190 -5.87 5.57 21.37
CA LEU A 190 -7.05 5.22 20.60
C LEU A 190 -6.80 3.97 19.77
N ARG A 191 -7.85 3.18 19.56
CA ARG A 191 -7.93 2.23 18.47
C ARG A 191 -8.91 2.80 17.44
N VAL A 192 -8.47 2.97 16.20
CA VAL A 192 -9.28 3.54 15.13
C VAL A 192 -9.31 2.62 13.93
N SER A 193 -10.44 2.62 13.21
CA SER A 193 -10.63 1.86 11.97
C SER A 193 -11.08 2.82 10.87
N ILE A 194 -10.37 2.80 9.73
CA ILE A 194 -10.66 3.63 8.55
C ILE A 194 -10.74 2.76 7.30
N ALA A 195 -11.57 3.15 6.32
CA ALA A 195 -11.73 2.46 5.05
C ALA A 195 -10.70 2.88 4.00
N GLU A 196 -10.08 4.04 4.19
CA GLU A 196 -9.13 4.65 3.26
C GLU A 196 -7.71 4.57 3.80
N GLY A 197 -6.75 5.01 3.04
CA GLY A 197 -5.35 5.05 3.43
C GLY A 197 -4.65 6.16 2.68
N LYS A 198 -5.24 7.37 2.73
CA LYS A 198 -4.68 8.58 2.10
C LYS A 198 -3.33 8.94 2.72
N ASN A 199 -2.57 9.77 2.03
CA ASN A 199 -1.24 10.16 2.50
C ASN A 199 -1.31 10.79 3.89
N ARG A 200 -0.69 10.12 4.88
CA ARG A 200 -0.62 10.57 6.29
C ARG A 200 -1.99 10.93 6.91
N GLU A 201 -3.04 10.27 6.47
CA GLU A 201 -4.44 10.56 6.77
C GLU A 201 -4.69 10.83 8.26
N LEU A 202 -4.41 9.86 9.13
CA LEU A 202 -4.61 10.02 10.58
C LEU A 202 -3.74 11.14 11.18
N ARG A 203 -2.52 11.37 10.67
CA ARG A 203 -1.66 12.44 11.16
C ARG A 203 -2.19 13.82 10.77
N ARG A 204 -2.74 13.97 9.56
CA ARG A 204 -3.36 15.22 9.11
C ARG A 204 -4.69 15.47 9.81
N PHE A 205 -5.50 14.41 9.98
CA PHE A 205 -6.77 14.51 10.71
C PHE A 205 -6.57 15.09 12.11
N PHE A 206 -5.71 14.47 12.93
CA PHE A 206 -5.49 14.94 14.29
C PHE A 206 -4.72 16.27 14.36
N ALA A 207 -3.82 16.54 13.42
CA ALA A 207 -3.09 17.80 13.37
C ALA A 207 -4.00 19.02 13.13
N HIS A 208 -5.12 18.86 12.43
CA HIS A 208 -6.15 19.88 12.27
C HIS A 208 -6.65 20.39 13.63
N PHE A 209 -6.81 19.50 14.60
CA PHE A 209 -7.23 19.82 15.96
C PHE A 209 -6.06 20.19 16.89
N GLY A 210 -4.87 20.43 16.33
CA GLY A 210 -3.67 20.75 17.09
C GLY A 210 -3.14 19.57 17.93
N ALA A 211 -3.45 18.33 17.55
CA ALA A 211 -2.96 17.13 18.19
C ALA A 211 -1.96 16.39 17.29
N ASN A 212 -0.80 16.01 17.86
CA ASN A 212 0.18 15.22 17.12
C ASN A 212 -0.03 13.73 17.38
N VAL A 213 0.00 12.91 16.31
CA VAL A 213 0.05 11.46 16.43
C VAL A 213 1.49 11.05 16.74
N VAL A 214 1.79 10.79 18.00
CA VAL A 214 3.14 10.43 18.49
C VAL A 214 3.47 8.96 18.26
N ASP A 215 2.46 8.06 18.32
CA ASP A 215 2.61 6.66 17.95
C ASP A 215 1.51 6.24 16.98
N LEU A 216 1.88 5.45 15.97
CA LEU A 216 0.95 4.90 15.00
C LEU A 216 1.38 3.49 14.62
N LYS A 217 0.57 2.51 15.02
CA LYS A 217 0.78 1.09 14.75
C LYS A 217 -0.42 0.50 14.03
N ARG A 218 -0.27 0.07 12.79
CA ARG A 218 -1.32 -0.69 12.10
C ARG A 218 -1.37 -2.11 12.63
N VAL A 219 -2.53 -2.52 13.13
CA VAL A 219 -2.73 -3.84 13.78
C VAL A 219 -3.59 -4.79 12.98
N ALA A 220 -4.39 -4.28 12.02
CA ALA A 220 -5.13 -5.12 11.09
C ALA A 220 -5.31 -4.44 9.72
N TYR A 221 -5.52 -5.27 8.70
CA TYR A 221 -5.84 -4.89 7.33
C TYR A 221 -6.88 -5.87 6.79
N GLY A 222 -8.13 -5.43 6.67
CA GLY A 222 -9.26 -6.28 6.33
C GLY A 222 -9.40 -7.43 7.34
N PHE A 223 -9.31 -8.63 6.84
CA PHE A 223 -9.40 -9.89 7.58
C PHE A 223 -8.05 -10.41 8.09
N ILE A 224 -6.96 -9.65 7.90
CA ILE A 224 -5.60 -10.05 8.31
C ILE A 224 -5.19 -9.24 9.53
N GLU A 225 -4.75 -9.92 10.59
CA GLU A 225 -4.32 -9.32 11.83
C GLU A 225 -2.82 -9.49 12.09
N LEU A 226 -2.23 -8.51 12.78
CA LEU A 226 -0.83 -8.55 13.18
C LEU A 226 -0.59 -9.64 14.23
N ASN A 227 -1.55 -9.83 15.14
CA ASN A 227 -1.45 -10.68 16.30
C ASN A 227 -0.16 -10.40 17.12
N ASN A 228 0.48 -11.43 17.66
CA ASN A 228 1.70 -11.34 18.46
C ASN A 228 2.98 -11.46 17.60
N LEU A 229 2.92 -11.13 16.30
CA LEU A 229 4.12 -11.16 15.45
C LEU A 229 5.14 -10.15 15.98
N PRO A 230 6.35 -10.56 16.39
CA PRO A 230 7.35 -9.64 16.91
C PRO A 230 7.78 -8.61 15.87
N GLU A 231 8.27 -7.45 16.34
CA GLU A 231 8.79 -6.40 15.47
C GLU A 231 9.90 -6.93 14.55
N ASN A 232 9.92 -6.44 13.32
CA ASN A 232 10.85 -6.83 12.26
C ASN A 232 10.77 -8.33 11.87
N LYS A 233 9.72 -9.04 12.23
CA LYS A 233 9.49 -10.43 11.81
C LYS A 233 8.43 -10.53 10.75
N THR A 234 8.47 -11.64 10.01
CA THR A 234 7.52 -11.98 8.95
C THR A 234 6.84 -13.31 9.27
N ARG A 235 5.59 -13.46 8.83
CA ARG A 235 4.88 -14.73 8.75
C ARG A 235 4.13 -14.85 7.44
N TYR A 236 3.90 -16.06 6.97
CA TYR A 236 2.93 -16.31 5.92
C TYR A 236 1.51 -16.10 6.44
N LEU A 237 0.56 -15.91 5.56
CA LEU A 237 -0.84 -15.94 5.91
C LEU A 237 -1.21 -17.34 6.43
N SER A 238 -2.13 -17.39 7.38
CA SER A 238 -2.77 -18.64 7.80
C SER A 238 -3.74 -19.14 6.71
N GLN A 239 -4.15 -20.41 6.78
CA GLN A 239 -5.12 -20.96 5.84
C GLN A 239 -6.42 -20.13 5.81
N LYS A 240 -6.95 -19.75 6.96
CA LYS A 240 -8.15 -18.88 7.08
C LYS A 240 -7.98 -17.54 6.37
N GLU A 241 -6.79 -16.92 6.51
CA GLU A 241 -6.49 -15.64 5.86
C GLU A 241 -6.38 -15.80 4.35
N TYR A 242 -5.78 -16.90 3.85
CA TYR A 242 -5.75 -17.22 2.42
C TYR A 242 -7.14 -17.48 1.85
N ASP A 243 -7.98 -18.24 2.55
CA ASP A 243 -9.35 -18.53 2.13
C ASP A 243 -10.18 -17.22 2.02
N ALA A 244 -10.04 -16.33 3.01
CA ALA A 244 -10.66 -15.01 2.99
C ALA A 244 -10.15 -14.15 1.83
N LEU A 245 -8.83 -14.16 1.57
CA LEU A 245 -8.20 -13.45 0.46
C LEU A 245 -8.72 -13.94 -0.89
N HIS A 246 -8.78 -15.26 -1.10
CA HIS A 246 -9.30 -15.83 -2.34
C HIS A 246 -10.78 -15.50 -2.55
N LYS A 247 -11.58 -15.54 -1.48
CA LYS A 247 -12.99 -15.12 -1.54
C LYS A 247 -13.12 -13.65 -1.92
N PHE A 248 -12.32 -12.78 -1.32
CA PHE A 248 -12.28 -11.36 -1.63
C PHE A 248 -11.89 -11.11 -3.10
N ILE A 249 -10.80 -11.72 -3.59
CA ILE A 249 -10.36 -11.58 -4.99
C ILE A 249 -11.49 -11.98 -5.95
N LYS A 250 -12.15 -13.12 -5.70
CA LYS A 250 -13.26 -13.59 -6.54
C LYS A 250 -14.45 -12.63 -6.55
N GLN A 251 -14.74 -11.98 -5.43
CA GLN A 251 -15.80 -10.97 -5.33
C GLN A 251 -15.48 -9.73 -6.14
N GLU A 252 -14.24 -9.22 -6.01
CA GLU A 252 -13.81 -8.03 -6.76
C GLU A 252 -13.73 -8.28 -8.26
N GLU A 253 -13.33 -9.48 -8.71
CA GLU A 253 -13.37 -9.88 -10.11
C GLU A 253 -14.79 -9.88 -10.68
N LYS A 254 -15.78 -10.34 -9.92
CA LYS A 254 -17.19 -10.29 -10.29
C LYS A 254 -17.70 -8.85 -10.41
N ASN A 255 -17.39 -8.01 -9.41
CA ASN A 255 -17.78 -6.59 -9.39
C ASN A 255 -17.12 -5.81 -10.54
N GLY A 256 -15.85 -6.10 -10.86
CA GLY A 256 -15.11 -5.48 -11.96
C GLY A 256 -15.65 -5.84 -13.35
N LYS A 257 -16.25 -7.02 -13.53
CA LYS A 257 -16.92 -7.41 -14.78
C LYS A 257 -18.25 -6.67 -14.99
N HIS A 258 -18.95 -6.29 -13.93
CA HIS A 258 -20.20 -5.52 -14.01
C HIS A 258 -19.99 -4.03 -14.31
N LYS A 259 -18.77 -3.51 -14.09
CA LYS A 259 -18.43 -2.10 -14.42
C LYS A 259 -17.93 -1.89 -15.87
N ARG A 260 -17.87 -2.95 -16.68
CA ARG A 260 -17.40 -2.91 -18.09
C ARG A 260 -18.50 -3.23 -19.11
N VAL A 261 -19.79 -3.15 -18.68
CA VAL A 261 -20.96 -3.22 -19.56
C VAL A 261 -21.61 -1.86 -19.70
#